data_fb8a9d4f84a169b8abbca7817bc57bc9
#
_entry.id   fb8a9d4f84a169b8abbca7817bc57bc9
#
_cell.length_a   1.000
_cell.length_b   1.000
_cell.length_c   1.000
_cell.angle_alpha   90.00
_cell.angle_beta   90.00
_cell.angle_gamma   90.00
#
_symmetry.space_group_name_H-M   'P 1'
#
loop_
_entity.id
_entity.type
_entity.pdbx_description
1 polymer ?
#
loop_
_entity_poly.entity_id
_entity_poly.type
_entity_poly.pdbx_seq_one_letter_code
_entity_poly.pdbx_strand_id
1 'polypeptide(L)'
;MHKTPVLTLISVVIAFATTSPAFGAVISEPIPLWPKGAPNEKGDVGEEHDTTKPGDGLVSGQRVIRLGNVSKPEITLYRPSKEKDTGTAAVVCPGGGYSILAMDLEGTEICEWFNSIGVTGVLLKYRVPTRPGDDKHVLPLQDAQRALSLVRFHAKDWNLDPKRIGVLGFSAGAHLTASLSTTFDRRAYEPVDDADRVSCRPDFSMPIYPAYLALKDQDNKIAPDLNVTTNTPPTFLIQAEDDGVRVENSLVYYLALKNAKVPVEMHLYPNGGHGYGLRPSDKLISSWPKRAEEWLRGLGMLQTRNP
;
A
#
# COMPACT_ATOMS: atom_id res chain seq x y z
N MET A 1 9.55 44.65 -72.61
CA MET A 1 9.80 43.27 -72.24
C MET A 1 9.73 43.14 -70.73
N HIS A 2 8.57 42.77 -70.21
CA HIS A 2 8.36 42.59 -68.77
C HIS A 2 8.58 41.11 -68.41
N LYS A 3 9.52 40.85 -67.53
CA LYS A 3 9.73 39.51 -66.95
C LYS A 3 8.95 39.42 -65.63
N THR A 4 7.98 38.54 -65.61
CA THR A 4 7.22 38.16 -64.41
C THR A 4 8.03 37.17 -63.56
N PRO A 5 8.13 37.33 -62.23
CA PRO A 5 8.78 36.33 -61.40
C PRO A 5 7.81 35.18 -61.09
N VAL A 6 8.28 33.95 -61.23
CA VAL A 6 7.60 32.72 -60.81
C VAL A 6 7.83 32.51 -59.34
N LEU A 7 6.75 32.52 -58.58
CA LEU A 7 6.78 32.26 -57.13
C LEU A 7 6.65 30.73 -56.92
N THR A 8 7.72 30.08 -56.50
CA THR A 8 7.71 28.66 -56.13
C THR A 8 7.19 28.50 -54.72
N LEU A 9 5.97 27.93 -54.58
CA LEU A 9 5.38 27.55 -53.32
C LEU A 9 6.08 26.28 -52.80
N ILE A 10 6.82 26.39 -51.70
CA ILE A 10 7.36 25.24 -50.95
C ILE A 10 6.30 24.80 -49.94
N SER A 11 5.62 23.69 -50.22
CA SER A 11 4.71 23.06 -49.27
C SER A 11 5.54 22.31 -48.19
N VAL A 12 5.56 22.86 -46.97
CA VAL A 12 6.11 22.17 -45.82
C VAL A 12 5.05 21.18 -45.30
N VAL A 13 5.25 19.90 -45.55
CA VAL A 13 4.43 18.83 -44.94
C VAL A 13 4.93 18.65 -43.50
N ILE A 14 4.18 19.18 -42.52
CA ILE A 14 4.38 18.88 -41.10
C ILE A 14 3.78 17.50 -40.85
N ALA A 15 4.61 16.48 -40.77
CA ALA A 15 4.21 15.16 -40.26
C ALA A 15 3.93 15.27 -38.77
N PHE A 16 2.67 15.29 -38.37
CA PHE A 16 2.27 15.04 -36.99
C PHE A 16 2.57 13.58 -36.67
N ALA A 17 3.66 13.34 -35.95
CA ALA A 17 3.87 12.05 -35.30
C ALA A 17 2.77 11.87 -34.25
N THR A 18 1.75 11.09 -34.56
CA THR A 18 0.79 10.58 -33.59
C THR A 18 1.54 9.59 -32.69
N THR A 19 2.07 10.07 -31.56
CA THR A 19 2.50 9.18 -30.49
C THR A 19 1.24 8.47 -29.98
N SER A 20 1.07 7.20 -30.36
CA SER A 20 0.10 6.32 -29.69
C SER A 20 0.42 6.37 -28.20
N PRO A 21 -0.60 6.55 -27.32
CA PRO A 21 -0.34 6.47 -25.89
C PRO A 21 0.23 5.07 -25.63
N ALA A 22 1.42 4.99 -25.09
CA ALA A 22 1.91 3.77 -24.49
C ALA A 22 0.79 3.29 -23.53
N PHE A 23 0.40 2.02 -23.59
CA PHE A 23 -0.61 1.42 -22.71
C PHE A 23 -0.07 1.51 -21.27
N GLY A 24 -0.27 2.66 -20.63
CA GLY A 24 0.11 2.92 -19.27
C GLY A 24 -0.87 2.30 -18.27
N ALA A 25 -0.46 2.19 -17.04
CA ALA A 25 -1.34 1.84 -15.93
C ALA A 25 -2.58 2.76 -15.92
N VAL A 26 -3.76 2.18 -15.68
CA VAL A 26 -5.01 2.94 -15.57
C VAL A 26 -5.25 3.26 -14.10
N ILE A 27 -5.31 4.54 -13.77
CA ILE A 27 -5.60 5.02 -12.41
C ILE A 27 -7.08 5.39 -12.36
N SER A 28 -7.82 4.88 -11.35
CA SER A 28 -9.22 5.24 -11.13
C SER A 28 -9.36 6.62 -10.50
N GLU A 29 -10.55 7.21 -10.59
CA GLU A 29 -10.95 8.25 -9.66
C GLU A 29 -10.94 7.68 -8.22
N PRO A 30 -10.66 8.51 -7.20
CA PRO A 30 -10.75 8.10 -5.81
C PRO A 30 -12.16 7.63 -5.43
N ILE A 31 -12.24 6.52 -4.71
CA ILE A 31 -13.49 5.90 -4.28
C ILE A 31 -13.62 6.08 -2.76
N PRO A 32 -14.57 6.89 -2.28
CA PRO A 32 -14.78 7.08 -0.85
C PRO A 32 -15.14 5.76 -0.14
N LEU A 33 -14.49 5.46 0.99
CA LEU A 33 -14.81 4.27 1.77
C LEU A 33 -16.19 4.36 2.43
N TRP A 34 -16.59 5.55 2.84
CA TRP A 34 -17.74 5.81 3.68
C TRP A 34 -18.67 6.84 3.04
N PRO A 35 -19.60 6.45 2.16
CA PRO A 35 -20.46 7.40 1.44
C PRO A 35 -21.36 8.25 2.35
N LYS A 36 -21.65 7.77 3.57
CA LYS A 36 -22.49 8.46 4.57
C LYS A 36 -21.68 9.07 5.72
N GLY A 37 -20.35 9.18 5.56
CA GLY A 37 -19.42 9.59 6.61
C GLY A 37 -18.75 8.43 7.32
N ALA A 38 -17.49 8.64 7.71
CA ALA A 38 -16.68 7.61 8.37
C ALA A 38 -17.19 7.33 9.80
N PRO A 39 -17.32 6.06 10.21
CA PRO A 39 -17.76 5.73 11.56
C PRO A 39 -16.74 6.23 12.59
N ASN A 40 -17.27 6.60 13.77
CA ASN A 40 -16.48 7.04 14.93
C ASN A 40 -15.54 8.24 14.65
N GLU A 41 -15.77 8.99 13.56
CA GLU A 41 -15.02 10.23 13.33
C GLU A 41 -15.34 11.24 14.44
N LYS A 42 -14.30 11.87 14.99
CA LYS A 42 -14.39 12.81 16.11
C LYS A 42 -13.58 14.08 15.83
N GLY A 43 -14.20 15.21 16.08
CA GLY A 43 -13.53 16.49 16.01
C GLY A 43 -13.23 16.94 14.58
N ASP A 44 -12.60 18.11 14.50
CA ASP A 44 -12.08 18.66 13.27
C ASP A 44 -10.56 18.54 13.28
N VAL A 45 -10.00 17.86 12.28
CA VAL A 45 -8.54 17.72 12.11
C VAL A 45 -7.96 18.80 11.20
N GLY A 46 -8.80 19.71 10.69
CA GLY A 46 -8.43 20.71 9.73
C GLY A 46 -8.39 20.20 8.29
N GLU A 47 -7.97 21.05 7.38
CA GLU A 47 -7.90 20.74 5.95
C GLU A 47 -6.80 19.73 5.63
N GLU A 48 -7.13 18.75 4.78
CA GLU A 48 -6.16 17.77 4.23
C GLU A 48 -5.13 18.50 3.37
N HIS A 49 -3.84 18.33 3.67
CA HIS A 49 -2.76 18.98 2.93
C HIS A 49 -1.44 18.23 3.07
N ASP A 50 -0.50 18.53 2.19
CA ASP A 50 0.88 18.10 2.31
C ASP A 50 1.61 18.89 3.39
N THR A 51 1.94 18.22 4.48
CA THR A 51 2.61 18.82 5.66
C THR A 51 4.12 18.92 5.52
N THR A 52 4.71 18.47 4.40
CA THR A 52 6.16 18.46 4.19
C THR A 52 6.74 19.87 4.16
N LYS A 53 7.72 20.12 5.01
CA LYS A 53 8.38 21.41 5.17
C LYS A 53 9.67 21.51 4.35
N PRO A 54 10.10 22.71 3.97
CA PRO A 54 11.46 22.94 3.52
C PRO A 54 12.44 22.48 4.61
N GLY A 55 13.37 21.59 4.27
CA GLY A 55 14.36 21.04 5.21
C GLY A 55 13.99 19.67 5.79
N ASP A 56 12.80 19.15 5.55
CA ASP A 56 12.52 17.74 5.83
C ASP A 56 13.43 16.82 5.00
N GLY A 57 13.84 15.71 5.62
CA GLY A 57 14.77 14.77 5.01
C GLY A 57 14.30 14.24 3.65
N LEU A 58 15.22 14.16 2.71
CA LEU A 58 15.03 13.54 1.40
C LEU A 58 15.27 12.02 1.50
N VAL A 59 14.58 11.24 0.70
CA VAL A 59 14.87 9.82 0.48
C VAL A 59 15.42 9.65 -0.92
N SER A 60 16.64 9.14 -1.04
CA SER A 60 17.38 9.05 -2.31
C SER A 60 17.39 10.37 -3.09
N GLY A 61 17.60 11.48 -2.40
CA GLY A 61 17.63 12.82 -3.00
C GLY A 61 16.28 13.40 -3.41
N GLN A 62 15.17 12.70 -3.15
CA GLN A 62 13.83 13.13 -3.53
C GLN A 62 12.98 13.47 -2.31
N ARG A 63 12.12 14.49 -2.46
CA ARG A 63 11.13 14.89 -1.47
C ARG A 63 10.12 13.75 -1.24
N VAL A 64 9.54 13.69 -0.04
CA VAL A 64 8.43 12.81 0.30
C VAL A 64 7.17 13.64 0.54
N ILE A 65 6.04 13.25 -0.05
CA ILE A 65 4.73 13.85 0.23
C ILE A 65 4.21 13.27 1.55
N ARG A 66 4.04 14.14 2.56
CA ARG A 66 3.53 13.79 3.89
C ARG A 66 2.12 14.32 4.06
N LEU A 67 1.13 13.58 3.59
CA LEU A 67 -0.28 13.99 3.64
C LEU A 67 -0.80 13.90 5.07
N GLY A 68 -1.27 15.03 5.60
CA GLY A 68 -1.88 15.11 6.93
C GLY A 68 -3.37 15.44 6.88
N ASN A 69 -4.01 15.34 8.05
CA ASN A 69 -5.41 15.77 8.27
C ASN A 69 -6.44 15.02 7.40
N VAL A 70 -6.21 13.74 7.17
CA VAL A 70 -7.15 12.90 6.42
C VAL A 70 -8.34 12.54 7.31
N SER A 71 -9.52 13.07 6.97
CA SER A 71 -10.82 12.75 7.60
C SER A 71 -11.78 12.04 6.64
N LYS A 72 -11.48 12.07 5.35
CA LYS A 72 -12.26 11.43 4.29
C LYS A 72 -11.43 10.31 3.63
N PRO A 73 -11.45 9.11 4.23
CA PRO A 73 -10.66 8.00 3.70
C PRO A 73 -11.24 7.46 2.40
N GLU A 74 -10.35 7.09 1.48
CA GLU A 74 -10.69 6.61 0.15
C GLU A 74 -9.65 5.62 -0.37
N ILE A 75 -10.01 4.90 -1.42
CA ILE A 75 -9.10 4.06 -2.18
C ILE A 75 -8.96 4.55 -3.62
N THR A 76 -7.78 4.38 -4.20
CA THR A 76 -7.50 4.62 -5.61
C THR A 76 -6.90 3.37 -6.23
N LEU A 77 -7.47 2.88 -7.34
CA LEU A 77 -6.99 1.69 -8.01
C LEU A 77 -5.96 2.07 -9.10
N TYR A 78 -4.79 1.47 -9.01
CA TYR A 78 -3.72 1.50 -10.00
C TYR A 78 -3.71 0.16 -10.71
N ARG A 79 -4.17 0.10 -11.94
CA ARG A 79 -4.34 -1.15 -12.69
C ARG A 79 -3.17 -1.38 -13.63
N PRO A 80 -2.59 -2.59 -13.69
CA PRO A 80 -1.61 -2.94 -14.70
C PRO A 80 -2.21 -2.90 -16.10
N SER A 81 -1.37 -2.91 -17.12
CA SER A 81 -1.86 -3.11 -18.50
C SER A 81 -2.53 -4.47 -18.62
N LYS A 82 -3.52 -4.56 -19.53
CA LYS A 82 -4.33 -5.78 -19.70
C LYS A 82 -3.49 -7.03 -19.96
N GLU A 83 -2.36 -6.88 -20.64
CA GLU A 83 -1.46 -7.98 -21.03
C GLU A 83 -0.70 -8.53 -19.82
N LYS A 84 -0.51 -7.72 -18.76
CA LYS A 84 0.19 -8.11 -17.54
C LYS A 84 -0.77 -8.56 -16.43
N ASP A 85 -2.05 -8.17 -16.51
CA ASP A 85 -3.02 -8.33 -15.42
C ASP A 85 -3.16 -9.79 -14.97
N THR A 86 -2.78 -10.05 -13.73
CA THR A 86 -2.90 -11.35 -13.07
C THR A 86 -4.24 -11.55 -12.38
N GLY A 87 -5.03 -10.49 -12.24
CA GLY A 87 -6.24 -10.46 -11.41
C GLY A 87 -5.96 -10.38 -9.91
N THR A 88 -4.69 -10.31 -9.50
CA THR A 88 -4.30 -10.10 -8.09
C THR A 88 -4.38 -8.62 -7.74
N ALA A 89 -4.80 -8.31 -6.51
CA ALA A 89 -4.79 -6.97 -5.97
C ALA A 89 -4.08 -6.91 -4.61
N ALA A 90 -3.52 -5.76 -4.27
CA ALA A 90 -2.96 -5.50 -2.96
C ALA A 90 -3.39 -4.11 -2.46
N VAL A 91 -4.01 -4.06 -1.28
CA VAL A 91 -4.27 -2.81 -0.57
C VAL A 91 -2.95 -2.30 -0.02
N VAL A 92 -2.58 -1.07 -0.35
CA VAL A 92 -1.32 -0.43 0.04
C VAL A 92 -1.59 0.59 1.15
N CYS A 93 -0.96 0.38 2.30
CA CYS A 93 -1.11 1.20 3.51
C CYS A 93 0.19 1.99 3.76
N PRO A 94 0.30 3.27 3.34
CA PRO A 94 1.47 4.08 3.62
C PRO A 94 1.76 4.20 5.12
N GLY A 95 3.02 4.41 5.49
CA GLY A 95 3.41 4.74 6.85
C GLY A 95 3.28 6.23 7.17
N GLY A 96 3.82 6.62 8.31
CA GLY A 96 3.79 8.01 8.81
C GLY A 96 3.37 8.13 10.26
N GLY A 97 3.59 7.07 11.07
CA GLY A 97 3.42 7.08 12.53
C GLY A 97 1.96 7.28 12.98
N TYR A 98 0.97 7.05 12.11
CA TYR A 98 -0.43 7.42 12.32
C TYR A 98 -0.66 8.94 12.50
N SER A 99 0.29 9.75 12.08
CA SER A 99 0.20 11.22 12.10
C SER A 99 0.02 11.80 10.70
N ILE A 100 0.67 11.21 9.72
CA ILE A 100 0.60 11.56 8.28
C ILE A 100 0.61 10.28 7.44
N LEU A 101 0.51 10.43 6.12
CA LEU A 101 0.73 9.37 5.14
C LEU A 101 1.87 9.75 4.20
N ALA A 102 2.89 8.88 4.06
CA ALA A 102 3.98 9.04 3.08
C ALA A 102 3.47 8.62 1.69
N MET A 103 2.64 9.48 1.07
CA MET A 103 1.74 9.13 -0.04
C MET A 103 2.44 8.73 -1.34
N ASP A 104 3.58 9.33 -1.66
CA ASP A 104 4.37 8.97 -2.83
C ASP A 104 5.28 7.76 -2.54
N LEU A 105 6.19 7.90 -1.58
CA LEU A 105 7.23 6.93 -1.23
C LEU A 105 6.69 5.53 -0.90
N GLU A 106 5.61 5.47 -0.11
CA GLU A 106 5.04 4.24 0.45
C GLU A 106 3.61 3.98 -0.08
N GLY A 107 3.18 4.75 -1.05
CA GLY A 107 1.85 4.67 -1.67
C GLY A 107 1.90 4.55 -3.18
N THR A 108 1.99 5.67 -3.92
CA THR A 108 1.89 5.66 -5.38
C THR A 108 3.04 4.90 -6.04
N GLU A 109 4.28 5.07 -5.58
CA GLU A 109 5.45 4.34 -6.10
C GLU A 109 5.29 2.82 -5.92
N ILE A 110 4.66 2.39 -4.81
CA ILE A 110 4.39 0.98 -4.55
C ILE A 110 3.30 0.43 -5.48
N CYS A 111 2.24 1.20 -5.71
CA CYS A 111 1.19 0.82 -6.67
C CYS A 111 1.73 0.69 -8.09
N GLU A 112 2.64 1.58 -8.49
CA GLU A 112 3.33 1.50 -9.79
C GLU A 112 4.22 0.26 -9.90
N TRP A 113 4.96 -0.08 -8.83
CA TRP A 113 5.73 -1.32 -8.77
C TRP A 113 4.83 -2.54 -8.90
N PHE A 114 3.71 -2.60 -8.17
CA PHE A 114 2.74 -3.68 -8.31
C PHE A 114 2.23 -3.81 -9.74
N ASN A 115 1.95 -2.69 -10.43
CA ASN A 115 1.54 -2.72 -11.83
C ASN A 115 2.62 -3.30 -12.74
N SER A 116 3.90 -3.04 -12.46
CA SER A 116 5.00 -3.57 -13.26
C SER A 116 5.07 -5.10 -13.25
N ILE A 117 4.60 -5.73 -12.17
CA ILE A 117 4.54 -7.19 -11.98
C ILE A 117 3.13 -7.79 -12.15
N GLY A 118 2.18 -7.00 -12.68
CA GLY A 118 0.84 -7.46 -13.05
C GLY A 118 -0.19 -7.48 -11.90
N VAL A 119 0.09 -6.83 -10.79
CA VAL A 119 -0.79 -6.72 -9.63
C VAL A 119 -1.50 -5.35 -9.64
N THR A 120 -2.80 -5.32 -9.37
CA THR A 120 -3.52 -4.07 -9.12
C THR A 120 -3.14 -3.52 -7.74
N GLY A 121 -2.48 -2.36 -7.70
CA GLY A 121 -2.27 -1.61 -6.46
C GLY A 121 -3.56 -0.88 -6.06
N VAL A 122 -3.96 -1.00 -4.81
CA VAL A 122 -5.11 -0.28 -4.25
C VAL A 122 -4.59 0.63 -3.15
N LEU A 123 -4.29 1.88 -3.49
CA LEU A 123 -3.77 2.86 -2.55
C LEU A 123 -4.86 3.22 -1.54
N LEU A 124 -4.60 2.98 -0.26
CA LEU A 124 -5.49 3.35 0.83
C LEU A 124 -5.03 4.66 1.48
N LYS A 125 -5.81 5.71 1.30
CA LYS A 125 -5.71 6.96 2.05
C LYS A 125 -6.57 6.81 3.32
N TYR A 126 -5.98 6.32 4.40
CA TYR A 126 -6.68 6.10 5.67
C TYR A 126 -6.60 7.31 6.60
N ARG A 127 -7.47 7.36 7.60
CA ARG A 127 -7.61 8.49 8.53
C ARG A 127 -6.36 8.71 9.39
N VAL A 128 -5.84 9.94 9.34
CA VAL A 128 -4.76 10.48 10.17
C VAL A 128 -5.02 11.97 10.44
N PRO A 129 -4.46 12.57 11.51
CA PRO A 129 -3.73 11.94 12.62
C PRO A 129 -4.63 11.14 13.56
N THR A 130 -4.03 10.38 14.49
CA THR A 130 -4.74 9.75 15.60
C THR A 130 -5.63 10.76 16.31
N ARG A 131 -6.90 10.41 16.57
CA ARG A 131 -7.83 11.31 17.26
C ARG A 131 -7.56 11.31 18.76
N PRO A 132 -7.75 12.44 19.47
CA PRO A 132 -7.52 12.52 20.90
C PRO A 132 -8.32 11.46 21.68
N GLY A 133 -7.64 10.69 22.52
CA GLY A 133 -8.24 9.65 23.36
C GLY A 133 -8.50 8.32 22.65
N ASP A 134 -8.20 8.20 21.37
CA ASP A 134 -8.28 6.93 20.64
C ASP A 134 -6.92 6.21 20.59
N ASP A 135 -6.95 4.88 20.52
CA ASP A 135 -5.77 4.10 20.15
C ASP A 135 -5.42 4.37 18.69
N LYS A 136 -4.12 4.49 18.41
CA LYS A 136 -3.59 4.97 17.13
C LYS A 136 -4.15 4.27 15.89
N HIS A 137 -4.38 2.97 16.01
CA HIS A 137 -4.73 2.12 14.87
C HIS A 137 -6.24 1.92 14.67
N VAL A 138 -7.09 2.34 15.61
CA VAL A 138 -8.53 1.96 15.60
C VAL A 138 -9.25 2.51 14.36
N LEU A 139 -9.16 3.81 14.09
CA LEU A 139 -9.81 4.39 12.92
C LEU A 139 -9.15 3.92 11.61
N PRO A 140 -7.79 3.88 11.48
CA PRO A 140 -7.12 3.25 10.36
C PRO A 140 -7.54 1.79 10.11
N LEU A 141 -7.74 0.98 11.17
CA LEU A 141 -8.17 -0.41 11.03
C LEU A 141 -9.59 -0.53 10.46
N GLN A 142 -10.51 0.33 10.88
CA GLN A 142 -11.84 0.42 10.27
C GLN A 142 -11.74 0.68 8.77
N ASP A 143 -10.91 1.64 8.38
CA ASP A 143 -10.70 2.01 6.98
C ASP A 143 -10.05 0.87 6.18
N ALA A 144 -9.06 0.18 6.74
CA ALA A 144 -8.39 -0.95 6.09
C ALA A 144 -9.31 -2.18 5.93
N GLN A 145 -10.11 -2.52 6.96
CA GLN A 145 -11.10 -3.59 6.88
C GLN A 145 -12.16 -3.28 5.82
N ARG A 146 -12.62 -2.03 5.77
CA ARG A 146 -13.58 -1.55 4.78
C ARG A 146 -13.00 -1.60 3.37
N ALA A 147 -11.79 -1.08 3.18
CA ALA A 147 -11.10 -1.08 1.89
C ALA A 147 -10.98 -2.50 1.31
N LEU A 148 -10.51 -3.45 2.11
CA LEU A 148 -10.36 -4.83 1.64
C LEU A 148 -11.69 -5.51 1.33
N SER A 149 -12.73 -5.23 2.12
CA SER A 149 -14.09 -5.71 1.83
C SER A 149 -14.65 -5.12 0.54
N LEU A 150 -14.48 -3.82 0.29
CA LEU A 150 -14.89 -3.17 -0.96
C LEU A 150 -14.19 -3.78 -2.17
N VAL A 151 -12.86 -3.96 -2.09
CA VAL A 151 -12.08 -4.58 -3.19
C VAL A 151 -12.61 -5.99 -3.47
N ARG A 152 -12.87 -6.80 -2.44
CA ARG A 152 -13.38 -8.16 -2.60
C ARG A 152 -14.82 -8.19 -3.11
N PHE A 153 -15.66 -7.28 -2.66
CA PHE A 153 -17.05 -7.16 -3.09
C PHE A 153 -17.16 -6.82 -4.58
N HIS A 154 -16.35 -5.86 -5.03
CA HIS A 154 -16.29 -5.43 -6.43
C HIS A 154 -15.28 -6.23 -7.29
N ALA A 155 -14.72 -7.32 -6.78
CA ALA A 155 -13.66 -8.04 -7.48
C ALA A 155 -14.05 -8.42 -8.91
N LYS A 156 -15.27 -8.91 -9.11
CA LYS A 156 -15.80 -9.26 -10.45
C LYS A 156 -15.87 -8.05 -11.38
N ASP A 157 -16.41 -6.94 -10.89
CA ASP A 157 -16.60 -5.72 -11.69
C ASP A 157 -15.25 -5.08 -12.06
N TRP A 158 -14.27 -5.28 -11.17
CA TRP A 158 -12.92 -4.74 -11.35
C TRP A 158 -11.93 -5.72 -11.99
N ASN A 159 -12.43 -6.84 -12.52
CA ASN A 159 -11.60 -7.90 -13.13
C ASN A 159 -10.52 -8.43 -12.17
N LEU A 160 -10.85 -8.61 -10.89
CA LEU A 160 -9.96 -9.16 -9.86
C LEU A 160 -10.40 -10.57 -9.47
N ASP A 161 -9.48 -11.35 -8.91
CA ASP A 161 -9.79 -12.61 -8.27
C ASP A 161 -10.07 -12.38 -6.77
N PRO A 162 -11.28 -12.65 -6.26
CA PRO A 162 -11.62 -12.42 -4.86
C PRO A 162 -10.80 -13.26 -3.86
N LYS A 163 -10.03 -14.24 -4.35
CA LYS A 163 -9.13 -15.11 -3.57
C LYS A 163 -7.66 -14.70 -3.70
N ARG A 164 -7.36 -13.59 -4.35
CA ARG A 164 -5.99 -13.05 -4.54
C ARG A 164 -5.90 -11.58 -4.18
N ILE A 165 -6.47 -11.21 -3.01
CA ILE A 165 -6.48 -9.84 -2.51
C ILE A 165 -5.66 -9.78 -1.24
N GLY A 166 -4.49 -9.17 -1.30
CA GLY A 166 -3.57 -9.02 -0.17
C GLY A 166 -3.52 -7.61 0.38
N VAL A 167 -2.62 -7.44 1.33
CA VAL A 167 -2.31 -6.14 1.94
C VAL A 167 -0.81 -5.96 2.07
N LEU A 168 -0.33 -4.77 1.79
CA LEU A 168 1.06 -4.34 2.02
C LEU A 168 1.04 -3.03 2.77
N GLY A 169 1.94 -2.85 3.73
CA GLY A 169 2.09 -1.58 4.41
C GLY A 169 3.48 -1.35 4.97
N PHE A 170 3.74 -0.11 5.32
CA PHE A 170 5.06 0.38 5.73
C PHE A 170 5.01 1.00 7.11
N SER A 171 6.00 0.74 7.96
CA SER A 171 6.11 1.39 9.27
C SER A 171 4.81 1.26 10.10
N ALA A 172 4.12 2.37 10.41
CA ALA A 172 2.78 2.34 11.02
C ALA A 172 1.73 1.68 10.11
N GLY A 173 1.82 1.83 8.78
CA GLY A 173 1.01 1.11 7.81
C GLY A 173 1.29 -0.40 7.81
N ALA A 174 2.51 -0.83 8.14
CA ALA A 174 2.82 -2.24 8.35
C ALA A 174 2.21 -2.79 9.65
N HIS A 175 2.15 -1.98 10.72
CA HIS A 175 1.37 -2.31 11.90
C HIS A 175 -0.12 -2.48 11.54
N LEU A 176 -0.68 -1.54 10.76
CA LEU A 176 -2.06 -1.63 10.25
C LEU A 176 -2.28 -2.91 9.43
N THR A 177 -1.31 -3.27 8.60
CA THR A 177 -1.29 -4.52 7.83
C THR A 177 -1.33 -5.76 8.73
N ALA A 178 -0.51 -5.78 9.78
CA ALA A 178 -0.50 -6.87 10.76
C ALA A 178 -1.81 -6.92 11.59
N SER A 179 -2.33 -5.77 12.01
CA SER A 179 -3.61 -5.67 12.74
C SER A 179 -4.77 -6.18 11.88
N LEU A 180 -4.89 -5.74 10.62
CA LEU A 180 -5.89 -6.26 9.67
C LEU A 180 -5.75 -7.77 9.48
N SER A 181 -4.53 -8.28 9.34
CA SER A 181 -4.23 -9.70 9.09
C SER A 181 -4.53 -10.62 10.28
N THR A 182 -4.67 -10.05 11.48
CA THR A 182 -4.85 -10.81 12.73
C THR A 182 -6.18 -10.56 13.43
N THR A 183 -6.98 -9.59 12.95
CA THR A 183 -8.29 -9.23 13.55
C THR A 183 -9.43 -9.16 12.53
N PHE A 184 -9.26 -9.76 11.36
CA PHE A 184 -10.24 -9.77 10.26
C PHE A 184 -11.56 -10.49 10.59
N ASP A 185 -11.57 -11.35 11.58
CA ASP A 185 -12.76 -12.09 12.06
C ASP A 185 -13.70 -11.24 12.93
N ARG A 186 -13.21 -10.08 13.39
CA ARG A 186 -13.99 -9.12 14.17
C ARG A 186 -13.87 -7.72 13.56
N ARG A 187 -14.99 -7.20 13.03
CA ARG A 187 -15.00 -5.83 12.51
C ARG A 187 -14.83 -4.80 13.63
N ALA A 188 -14.02 -3.79 13.36
CA ALA A 188 -13.82 -2.66 14.25
C ALA A 188 -14.93 -1.59 14.12
N TYR A 189 -15.95 -1.85 13.32
CA TYR A 189 -17.11 -0.98 13.09
C TYR A 189 -18.38 -1.79 12.79
N GLU A 190 -19.55 -1.19 12.95
CA GLU A 190 -20.81 -1.79 12.56
C GLU A 190 -20.97 -1.81 11.04
N PRO A 191 -21.39 -2.92 10.43
CA PRO A 191 -21.59 -3.04 8.99
C PRO A 191 -22.51 -1.94 8.44
N VAL A 192 -22.13 -1.32 7.31
CA VAL A 192 -22.88 -0.19 6.72
C VAL A 192 -23.61 -0.55 5.43
N ASP A 193 -23.17 -1.58 4.71
CA ASP A 193 -23.80 -2.06 3.47
C ASP A 193 -23.40 -3.51 3.14
N ASP A 194 -23.79 -3.99 1.93
CA ASP A 194 -23.55 -5.36 1.50
C ASP A 194 -22.05 -5.71 1.31
N ALA A 195 -21.19 -4.72 1.05
CA ALA A 195 -19.75 -4.96 0.97
C ALA A 195 -19.17 -5.43 2.32
N ASP A 196 -19.80 -5.10 3.44
CA ASP A 196 -19.34 -5.52 4.76
C ASP A 196 -19.77 -6.97 5.11
N ARG A 197 -20.57 -7.62 4.26
CA ARG A 197 -20.92 -9.05 4.38
C ARG A 197 -19.84 -9.98 3.85
N VAL A 198 -18.91 -9.45 3.03
CA VAL A 198 -17.77 -10.25 2.56
C VAL A 198 -16.58 -10.10 3.50
N SER A 199 -15.71 -11.11 3.50
CA SER A 199 -14.56 -11.16 4.40
C SER A 199 -13.57 -10.03 4.11
N CYS A 200 -13.06 -9.39 5.16
CA CYS A 200 -11.92 -8.48 5.10
C CYS A 200 -10.58 -9.18 5.37
N ARG A 201 -10.52 -10.52 5.37
CA ARG A 201 -9.27 -11.26 5.53
C ARG A 201 -8.40 -11.11 4.29
N PRO A 202 -7.14 -10.66 4.41
CA PRO A 202 -6.21 -10.66 3.28
C PRO A 202 -5.84 -12.09 2.87
N ASP A 203 -5.57 -12.33 1.59
CA ASP A 203 -5.09 -13.62 1.11
C ASP A 203 -3.56 -13.75 1.24
N PHE A 204 -2.85 -12.62 1.36
CA PHE A 204 -1.43 -12.51 1.71
C PHE A 204 -1.17 -11.16 2.42
N SER A 205 -0.07 -11.10 3.18
CA SER A 205 0.28 -9.95 4.03
C SER A 205 1.75 -9.60 3.89
N MET A 206 2.07 -8.31 3.73
CA MET A 206 3.44 -7.84 3.50
C MET A 206 3.76 -6.63 4.40
N PRO A 207 4.02 -6.82 5.70
CA PRO A 207 4.50 -5.76 6.59
C PRO A 207 5.98 -5.45 6.31
N ILE A 208 6.27 -4.23 5.85
CA ILE A 208 7.60 -3.77 5.48
C ILE A 208 8.10 -2.80 6.56
N TYR A 209 9.25 -3.06 7.15
CA TYR A 209 9.83 -2.34 8.30
C TYR A 209 8.78 -1.94 9.34
N PRO A 210 8.06 -2.92 9.92
CA PRO A 210 6.93 -2.65 10.78
C PRO A 210 7.32 -1.91 12.06
N ALA A 211 6.45 -0.99 12.49
CA ALA A 211 6.48 -0.37 13.80
C ALA A 211 5.46 -1.05 14.73
N TYR A 212 5.55 -0.82 16.03
CA TYR A 212 4.54 -1.11 17.06
C TYR A 212 4.12 -2.58 17.24
N LEU A 213 4.83 -3.55 16.65
CA LEU A 213 4.50 -4.97 16.83
C LEU A 213 5.12 -5.57 18.10
N ALA A 214 6.16 -4.93 18.65
CA ALA A 214 6.88 -5.34 19.86
C ALA A 214 6.77 -4.31 20.97
N LEU A 215 6.42 -4.75 22.16
CA LEU A 215 6.39 -3.92 23.36
C LEU A 215 7.78 -3.84 23.99
N LYS A 216 8.50 -2.73 23.76
CA LYS A 216 9.87 -2.51 24.24
C LYS A 216 10.01 -2.73 25.76
N ASP A 217 9.07 -2.18 26.52
CA ASP A 217 9.11 -2.18 27.99
C ASP A 217 8.58 -3.49 28.60
N GLN A 218 8.23 -4.48 27.79
CA GLN A 218 7.72 -5.78 28.19
C GLN A 218 8.50 -6.92 27.52
N ASP A 219 9.82 -6.83 27.50
CA ASP A 219 10.72 -7.89 27.01
C ASP A 219 10.43 -8.27 25.54
N ASN A 220 10.07 -7.27 24.72
CA ASN A 220 9.68 -7.46 23.33
C ASN A 220 8.51 -8.44 23.14
N LYS A 221 7.56 -8.50 24.06
CA LYS A 221 6.32 -9.23 23.81
C LYS A 221 5.60 -8.66 22.60
N ILE A 222 4.90 -9.54 21.87
CA ILE A 222 4.03 -9.10 20.78
C ILE A 222 2.95 -8.15 21.31
N ALA A 223 2.61 -7.13 20.53
CA ALA A 223 1.59 -6.16 20.89
C ALA A 223 0.22 -6.84 21.09
N PRO A 224 -0.58 -6.45 22.12
CA PRO A 224 -1.80 -7.15 22.51
C PRO A 224 -2.97 -6.99 21.53
N ASP A 225 -2.89 -6.03 20.63
CA ASP A 225 -3.85 -5.82 19.55
C ASP A 225 -3.64 -6.77 18.35
N LEU A 226 -2.59 -7.61 18.37
CA LEU A 226 -2.30 -8.61 17.37
C LEU A 226 -2.72 -10.01 17.82
N ASN A 227 -3.76 -10.55 17.22
CA ASN A 227 -4.26 -11.91 17.50
C ASN A 227 -3.81 -12.90 16.42
N VAL A 228 -2.54 -13.33 16.46
CA VAL A 228 -2.00 -14.29 15.48
C VAL A 228 -2.59 -15.68 15.71
N THR A 229 -3.22 -16.23 14.68
CA THR A 229 -3.84 -17.58 14.69
C THR A 229 -3.42 -18.37 13.45
N THR A 230 -3.81 -19.63 13.36
CA THR A 230 -3.62 -20.47 12.16
C THR A 230 -4.32 -19.92 10.92
N ASN A 231 -5.28 -19.00 11.09
CA ASN A 231 -6.02 -18.36 10.00
C ASN A 231 -5.38 -17.05 9.52
N THR A 232 -4.33 -16.56 10.20
CA THR A 232 -3.53 -15.42 9.73
C THR A 232 -2.97 -15.74 8.34
N PRO A 233 -2.99 -14.80 7.37
CA PRO A 233 -2.55 -15.10 6.01
C PRO A 233 -1.04 -15.34 5.92
N PRO A 234 -0.54 -16.04 4.88
CA PRO A 234 0.89 -16.10 4.56
C PRO A 234 1.50 -14.72 4.57
N THR A 235 2.68 -14.57 5.18
CA THR A 235 3.26 -13.26 5.47
C THR A 235 4.69 -13.16 4.98
N PHE A 236 5.04 -11.99 4.40
CA PHE A 236 6.38 -11.59 3.99
C PHE A 236 6.85 -10.40 4.81
N LEU A 237 8.03 -10.50 5.42
CA LEU A 237 8.60 -9.48 6.30
C LEU A 237 9.94 -8.98 5.79
N ILE A 238 10.16 -7.69 5.87
CA ILE A 238 11.44 -7.03 5.55
C ILE A 238 11.76 -5.99 6.61
N GLN A 239 13.02 -5.97 7.06
CA GLN A 239 13.54 -4.88 7.89
C GLN A 239 15.08 -4.80 7.83
N ALA A 240 15.63 -3.64 8.16
CA ALA A 240 17.06 -3.46 8.42
C ALA A 240 17.37 -3.61 9.91
N GLU A 241 18.54 -4.13 10.24
CA GLU A 241 18.98 -4.27 11.63
C GLU A 241 19.28 -2.90 12.26
N ASP A 242 19.81 -1.96 11.44
CA ASP A 242 20.09 -0.57 11.82
C ASP A 242 18.85 0.35 11.83
N ASP A 243 17.64 -0.21 11.72
CA ASP A 243 16.39 0.56 11.73
C ASP A 243 16.10 1.14 13.13
N GLY A 244 15.98 2.47 13.21
CA GLY A 244 15.63 3.15 14.46
C GLY A 244 14.25 2.80 15.03
N VAL A 245 13.36 2.21 14.23
CA VAL A 245 12.05 1.71 14.65
C VAL A 245 12.14 0.30 15.25
N ARG A 246 13.32 -0.30 15.26
CA ARG A 246 13.70 -1.55 15.91
C ARG A 246 13.26 -2.82 15.16
N VAL A 247 14.25 -3.60 14.81
CA VAL A 247 14.10 -4.89 14.11
C VAL A 247 13.29 -5.91 14.91
N GLU A 248 13.21 -5.79 16.24
CA GLU A 248 12.45 -6.67 17.11
C GLU A 248 10.95 -6.70 16.75
N ASN A 249 10.40 -5.64 16.13
CA ASN A 249 9.03 -5.68 15.62
C ASN A 249 8.83 -6.84 14.63
N SER A 250 9.73 -6.98 13.67
CA SER A 250 9.69 -8.10 12.71
C SER A 250 9.99 -9.45 13.37
N LEU A 251 10.96 -9.51 14.28
CA LEU A 251 11.37 -10.76 14.94
C LEU A 251 10.24 -11.37 15.78
N VAL A 252 9.57 -10.57 16.62
CA VAL A 252 8.48 -11.10 17.47
C VAL A 252 7.26 -11.51 16.65
N TYR A 253 6.93 -10.76 15.59
CA TYR A 253 5.83 -11.11 14.72
C TYR A 253 6.13 -12.37 13.92
N TYR A 254 7.36 -12.52 13.41
CA TYR A 254 7.82 -13.76 12.78
C TYR A 254 7.67 -14.97 13.71
N LEU A 255 8.11 -14.85 14.96
CA LEU A 255 7.99 -15.94 15.95
C LEU A 255 6.54 -16.30 16.23
N ALA A 256 5.66 -15.31 16.36
CA ALA A 256 4.24 -15.53 16.57
C ALA A 256 3.60 -16.28 15.36
N LEU A 257 3.90 -15.86 14.13
CA LEU A 257 3.45 -16.52 12.91
C LEU A 257 3.95 -17.96 12.83
N LYS A 258 5.25 -18.18 13.05
CA LYS A 258 5.86 -19.52 13.06
C LYS A 258 5.18 -20.43 14.09
N ASN A 259 4.95 -19.95 15.31
CA ASN A 259 4.32 -20.71 16.38
C ASN A 259 2.86 -21.06 16.04
N ALA A 260 2.16 -20.18 15.35
CA ALA A 260 0.82 -20.38 14.82
C ALA A 260 0.80 -21.26 13.53
N LYS A 261 1.96 -21.72 13.03
CA LYS A 261 2.11 -22.50 11.80
C LYS A 261 1.64 -21.76 10.53
N VAL A 262 1.72 -20.43 10.55
CA VAL A 262 1.47 -19.60 9.38
C VAL A 262 2.73 -19.60 8.51
N PRO A 263 2.63 -19.82 7.19
CA PRO A 263 3.76 -19.64 6.28
C PRO A 263 4.30 -18.21 6.36
N VAL A 264 5.58 -18.07 6.65
CA VAL A 264 6.23 -16.77 6.78
C VAL A 264 7.62 -16.78 6.18
N GLU A 265 7.93 -15.78 5.37
CA GLU A 265 9.25 -15.49 4.84
C GLU A 265 9.73 -14.14 5.39
N MET A 266 10.98 -14.07 5.86
CA MET A 266 11.54 -12.85 6.43
C MET A 266 12.97 -12.63 5.92
N HIS A 267 13.26 -11.40 5.51
CA HIS A 267 14.59 -10.96 5.14
C HIS A 267 15.05 -9.82 6.04
N LEU A 268 16.17 -10.03 6.70
CA LEU A 268 16.85 -9.01 7.50
C LEU A 268 18.13 -8.59 6.81
N TYR A 269 18.34 -7.28 6.70
CA TYR A 269 19.52 -6.69 6.11
C TYR A 269 20.33 -5.96 7.20
N PRO A 270 21.68 -5.97 7.13
CA PRO A 270 22.50 -5.36 8.17
C PRO A 270 22.34 -3.83 8.22
N ASN A 271 21.99 -3.22 7.08
CA ASN A 271 21.80 -1.78 6.98
C ASN A 271 20.72 -1.42 5.97
N GLY A 272 20.08 -0.27 6.19
CA GLY A 272 18.96 0.24 5.40
C GLY A 272 18.33 1.45 6.05
N GLY A 273 18.34 1.48 7.38
CA GLY A 273 17.61 2.46 8.16
C GLY A 273 16.10 2.25 8.05
N HIS A 274 15.34 3.33 8.15
CA HIS A 274 13.88 3.34 8.11
C HIS A 274 13.36 4.20 6.95
N GLY A 275 12.19 3.85 6.38
CA GLY A 275 11.50 4.70 5.40
C GLY A 275 12.21 4.76 4.04
N TYR A 276 12.79 3.66 3.57
CA TYR A 276 13.50 3.61 2.28
C TYR A 276 12.54 3.43 1.08
N GLY A 277 11.34 2.87 1.26
CA GLY A 277 10.39 2.58 0.18
C GLY A 277 10.99 1.71 -0.92
N LEU A 278 10.79 2.14 -2.17
CA LEU A 278 11.39 1.54 -3.38
C LEU A 278 12.55 2.35 -3.95
N ARG A 279 12.82 3.53 -3.38
CA ARG A 279 13.81 4.45 -3.94
C ARG A 279 15.20 3.86 -3.87
N PRO A 280 15.98 3.90 -4.96
CA PRO A 280 17.23 3.18 -5.05
C PRO A 280 18.27 3.73 -4.07
N SER A 281 19.09 2.82 -3.53
CA SER A 281 20.28 3.14 -2.75
C SER A 281 21.36 2.12 -3.07
N ASP A 282 22.60 2.36 -2.61
CA ASP A 282 23.74 1.43 -2.69
C ASP A 282 23.65 0.27 -1.69
N LYS A 283 22.63 0.26 -0.82
CA LYS A 283 22.44 -0.76 0.20
C LYS A 283 21.72 -1.99 -0.35
N LEU A 284 22.08 -3.17 0.14
CA LEU A 284 21.49 -4.45 -0.28
C LEU A 284 19.98 -4.52 -0.09
N ILE A 285 19.43 -3.77 0.87
CA ILE A 285 18.00 -3.71 1.14
C ILE A 285 17.20 -3.22 -0.07
N SER A 286 17.78 -2.42 -0.96
CA SER A 286 17.15 -2.00 -2.22
C SER A 286 16.74 -3.17 -3.13
N SER A 287 17.21 -4.39 -2.84
CA SER A 287 16.83 -5.61 -3.56
C SER A 287 15.51 -6.24 -3.06
N TRP A 288 14.89 -5.72 -2.00
CA TRP A 288 13.71 -6.30 -1.38
C TRP A 288 12.52 -6.48 -2.33
N PRO A 289 12.27 -5.59 -3.33
CA PRO A 289 11.13 -5.77 -4.23
C PRO A 289 11.25 -7.04 -5.07
N LYS A 290 12.50 -7.44 -5.42
CA LYS A 290 12.75 -8.69 -6.11
C LYS A 290 12.43 -9.91 -5.24
N ARG A 291 12.77 -9.87 -3.94
CA ARG A 291 12.42 -10.95 -3.00
C ARG A 291 10.90 -11.07 -2.83
N ALA A 292 10.22 -9.92 -2.71
CA ALA A 292 8.76 -9.85 -2.64
C ALA A 292 8.07 -10.41 -3.89
N GLU A 293 8.58 -10.09 -5.08
CA GLU A 293 8.08 -10.64 -6.35
C GLU A 293 8.26 -12.18 -6.40
N GLU A 294 9.44 -12.68 -6.04
CA GLU A 294 9.72 -14.11 -6.00
C GLU A 294 8.79 -14.85 -5.03
N TRP A 295 8.53 -14.27 -3.86
CA TRP A 295 7.60 -14.80 -2.88
C TRP A 295 6.16 -14.82 -3.40
N LEU A 296 5.66 -13.71 -3.97
CA LEU A 296 4.33 -13.64 -4.57
C LEU A 296 4.16 -14.65 -5.72
N ARG A 297 5.20 -14.87 -6.51
CA ARG A 297 5.24 -15.91 -7.56
C ARG A 297 5.14 -17.31 -6.96
N GLY A 298 5.87 -17.58 -5.87
CA GLY A 298 5.80 -18.82 -5.12
C GLY A 298 4.42 -19.14 -4.56
N LEU A 299 3.67 -18.10 -4.15
CA LEU A 299 2.28 -18.22 -3.71
C LEU A 299 1.25 -18.35 -4.87
N GLY A 300 1.70 -18.26 -6.13
CA GLY A 300 0.81 -18.31 -7.29
C GLY A 300 0.06 -17.00 -7.56
N MET A 301 0.41 -15.90 -6.87
CA MET A 301 -0.27 -14.60 -7.01
C MET A 301 0.04 -13.91 -8.35
N LEU A 302 1.15 -14.26 -9.02
CA LEU A 302 1.58 -13.66 -10.28
C LEU A 302 1.27 -14.54 -11.50
N GLN A 303 0.41 -15.54 -11.36
CA GLN A 303 -0.06 -16.34 -12.49
C GLN A 303 -1.08 -15.55 -13.30
N THR A 304 -0.83 -15.39 -14.60
CA THR A 304 -1.82 -14.81 -15.53
C THR A 304 -3.06 -15.69 -15.55
N ARG A 305 -4.22 -15.07 -15.66
CA ARG A 305 -5.46 -15.81 -15.91
C ARG A 305 -5.39 -16.39 -17.32
N ASN A 306 -5.62 -17.68 -17.44
CA ASN A 306 -5.94 -18.24 -18.76
C ASN A 306 -7.25 -17.59 -19.23
N PRO A 307 -7.34 -17.13 -20.49
CA PRO A 307 -8.53 -16.50 -21.04
C PRO A 307 -9.73 -17.44 -21.03
#